data_6f6d936de91b19595b4be02846d3e483
#
_entry.id   6f6d936de91b19595b4be02846d3e483
#
_cell.length_a   1.000
_cell.length_b   1.000
_cell.length_c   1.000
_cell.angle_alpha   90.00
_cell.angle_beta   90.00
_cell.angle_gamma   90.00
#
_symmetry.space_group_name_H-M   'P 1'
#
loop_
_entity.id
_entity.type
_entity.pdbx_description
1 polymer ?
#
loop_
_entity_poly.entity_id
_entity_poly.type
_entity_poly.pdbx_seq_one_letter_code
_entity_poly.pdbx_strand_id
1 'polypeptide(L)'
;MSKATAGPERAVSGLLSVARLLEEPRLARLYSFVLREGEVTIDEITDELEIPRTTAYSDTGTLVELSVLARDDDQKTHTYSAVPITLTATLDGDEYTVTPTLVDAFGRSPHDRDLDLLVEKYGLGKLAAALTYAVPYANGNMSERVAARELDLQYAFGVAVLQALRDVVHEMESVDPHFEDIRDAREYPPATED
;
A
#
# COMPACT_ATOMS: atom_id res chain seq x y z
N MET A 1 -14.27 23.44 -5.67
CA MET A 1 -13.00 23.26 -6.40
C MET A 1 -13.17 22.08 -7.33
N SER A 2 -12.98 22.30 -8.64
CA SER A 2 -13.26 21.28 -9.66
C SER A 2 -12.22 20.16 -9.58
N LYS A 3 -12.67 18.94 -9.24
CA LYS A 3 -11.86 17.72 -9.31
C LYS A 3 -11.53 17.51 -10.79
N ALA A 4 -10.29 17.79 -11.19
CA ALA A 4 -9.84 17.57 -12.56
C ALA A 4 -9.96 16.05 -12.84
N THR A 5 -10.94 15.68 -13.66
CA THR A 5 -11.10 14.30 -14.15
C THR A 5 -9.84 13.95 -14.92
N ALA A 6 -9.02 13.04 -14.38
CA ALA A 6 -7.87 12.53 -15.09
C ALA A 6 -8.34 11.93 -16.41
N GLY A 7 -7.72 12.34 -17.53
CA GLY A 7 -8.10 11.80 -18.85
C GLY A 7 -7.93 10.27 -18.89
N PRO A 8 -8.68 9.59 -19.78
CA PRO A 8 -8.67 8.11 -19.87
C PRO A 8 -7.28 7.52 -20.02
N GLU A 9 -6.35 8.22 -20.65
CA GLU A 9 -4.95 7.81 -20.79
C GLU A 9 -4.22 7.73 -19.44
N ARG A 10 -4.44 8.70 -18.54
CA ARG A 10 -3.84 8.69 -17.19
C ARG A 10 -4.44 7.60 -16.31
N ALA A 11 -5.73 7.33 -16.44
CA ALA A 11 -6.39 6.27 -15.70
C ALA A 11 -5.85 4.90 -16.11
N VAL A 12 -5.67 4.63 -17.40
CA VAL A 12 -5.09 3.38 -17.91
C VAL A 12 -3.63 3.25 -17.50
N SER A 13 -2.84 4.32 -17.59
CA SER A 13 -1.44 4.32 -17.15
C SER A 13 -1.35 4.02 -15.65
N GLY A 14 -2.16 4.64 -14.82
CA GLY A 14 -2.20 4.36 -13.38
C GLY A 14 -2.58 2.91 -13.06
N LEU A 15 -3.56 2.34 -13.78
CA LEU A 15 -3.92 0.92 -13.65
C LEU A 15 -2.75 0.00 -13.96
N LEU A 16 -2.02 0.26 -15.06
CA LEU A 16 -0.85 -0.55 -15.44
C LEU A 16 0.29 -0.43 -14.42
N SER A 17 0.52 0.76 -13.87
CA SER A 17 1.52 0.99 -12.84
C SER A 17 1.20 0.22 -11.56
N VAL A 18 -0.05 0.27 -11.10
CA VAL A 18 -0.52 -0.49 -9.93
C VAL A 18 -0.42 -1.99 -10.18
N ALA A 19 -0.85 -2.47 -11.35
CA ALA A 19 -0.74 -3.88 -11.71
C ALA A 19 0.72 -4.35 -11.62
N ARG A 20 1.65 -3.57 -12.15
CA ARG A 20 3.07 -3.91 -12.13
C ARG A 20 3.65 -3.94 -10.71
N LEU A 21 3.24 -3.01 -9.83
CA LEU A 21 3.64 -3.05 -8.42
C LEU A 21 3.12 -4.28 -7.68
N LEU A 22 1.92 -4.74 -8.02
CA LEU A 22 1.29 -5.91 -7.41
C LEU A 22 1.69 -7.25 -8.07
N GLU A 23 2.53 -7.22 -9.10
CA GLU A 23 3.16 -8.41 -9.67
C GLU A 23 4.52 -8.73 -9.02
N GLU A 24 5.26 -7.72 -8.57
CA GLU A 24 6.61 -7.88 -8.04
C GLU A 24 6.76 -7.29 -6.62
N PRO A 25 6.76 -8.12 -5.57
CA PRO A 25 6.90 -7.65 -4.18
C PRO A 25 8.12 -6.76 -3.94
N ARG A 26 9.22 -7.00 -4.67
CA ARG A 26 10.44 -6.18 -4.56
C ARG A 26 10.20 -4.74 -5.02
N LEU A 27 9.48 -4.52 -6.13
CA LEU A 27 9.10 -3.18 -6.60
C LEU A 27 8.14 -2.51 -5.62
N ALA A 28 7.17 -3.26 -5.10
CA ALA A 28 6.24 -2.78 -4.09
C ALA A 28 6.97 -2.33 -2.82
N ARG A 29 7.94 -3.14 -2.33
CA ARG A 29 8.76 -2.82 -1.15
C ARG A 29 9.60 -1.55 -1.36
N LEU A 30 10.24 -1.41 -2.53
CA LEU A 30 11.03 -0.21 -2.86
C LEU A 30 10.15 1.03 -2.95
N TYR A 31 9.03 0.96 -3.65
CA TYR A 31 8.05 2.05 -3.73
C TYR A 31 7.60 2.50 -2.33
N SER A 32 7.19 1.56 -1.48
CA SER A 32 6.69 1.86 -0.14
C SER A 32 7.78 2.44 0.76
N PHE A 33 9.02 1.97 0.65
CA PHE A 33 10.16 2.55 1.35
C PHE A 33 10.35 4.03 0.96
N VAL A 34 10.44 4.33 -0.34
CA VAL A 34 10.59 5.71 -0.83
C VAL A 34 9.41 6.58 -0.39
N LEU A 35 8.20 6.03 -0.37
CA LEU A 35 7.01 6.78 0.05
C LEU A 35 7.06 7.16 1.54
N ARG A 36 7.55 6.28 2.41
CA ARG A 36 7.67 6.56 3.85
C ARG A 36 8.79 7.54 4.17
N GLU A 37 9.95 7.37 3.53
CA GLU A 37 11.11 8.22 3.80
C GLU A 37 11.01 9.60 3.12
N GLY A 38 10.21 9.71 2.07
CA GLY A 38 9.99 10.95 1.31
C GLY A 38 10.98 11.13 0.19
N GLU A 39 12.18 11.60 0.46
CA GLU A 39 13.24 11.84 -0.55
C GLU A 39 14.48 11.02 -0.19
N VAL A 40 14.89 10.11 -1.09
CA VAL A 40 15.96 9.14 -0.84
C VAL A 40 16.95 9.06 -2.00
N THR A 41 18.17 8.66 -1.70
CA THR A 41 19.24 8.36 -2.66
C THR A 41 19.32 6.85 -2.96
N ILE A 42 20.05 6.48 -4.02
CA ILE A 42 20.34 5.07 -4.32
C ILE A 42 21.13 4.39 -3.20
N ASP A 43 22.00 5.11 -2.50
CA ASP A 43 22.80 4.54 -1.42
C ASP A 43 21.91 4.17 -0.23
N GLU A 44 20.99 5.05 0.17
CA GLU A 44 20.00 4.77 1.21
C GLU A 44 19.09 3.58 0.84
N ILE A 45 18.59 3.52 -0.41
CA ILE A 45 17.80 2.38 -0.91
C ILE A 45 18.60 1.08 -0.82
N THR A 46 19.88 1.10 -1.20
CA THR A 46 20.75 -0.07 -1.18
C THR A 46 20.98 -0.58 0.23
N ASP A 47 21.26 0.33 1.15
CA ASP A 47 21.57 0.01 2.54
C ASP A 47 20.34 -0.48 3.31
N GLU A 48 19.20 0.22 3.20
CA GLU A 48 17.99 -0.10 3.96
C GLU A 48 17.25 -1.33 3.42
N LEU A 49 17.23 -1.51 2.10
CA LEU A 49 16.56 -2.67 1.51
C LEU A 49 17.47 -3.89 1.36
N GLU A 50 18.77 -3.74 1.67
CA GLU A 50 19.79 -4.79 1.55
C GLU A 50 19.83 -5.42 0.14
N ILE A 51 19.70 -4.58 -0.91
CA ILE A 51 19.72 -5.00 -2.31
C ILE A 51 20.98 -4.52 -3.04
N PRO A 52 21.47 -5.24 -4.04
CA PRO A 52 22.59 -4.80 -4.85
C PRO A 52 22.33 -3.45 -5.52
N ARG A 53 23.33 -2.57 -5.58
CA ARG A 53 23.22 -1.24 -6.22
C ARG A 53 22.70 -1.31 -7.66
N THR A 54 23.09 -2.33 -8.42
CA THR A 54 22.59 -2.54 -9.79
C THR A 54 21.09 -2.83 -9.82
N THR A 55 20.60 -3.57 -8.83
CA THR A 55 19.16 -3.84 -8.65
C THR A 55 18.43 -2.55 -8.27
N ALA A 56 18.97 -1.76 -7.34
CA ALA A 56 18.38 -0.48 -6.93
C ALA A 56 18.21 0.46 -8.14
N TYR A 57 19.24 0.60 -8.98
CA TYR A 57 19.14 1.40 -10.21
C TYR A 57 18.12 0.86 -11.22
N SER A 58 18.07 -0.45 -11.42
CA SER A 58 17.09 -1.07 -12.33
C SER A 58 15.66 -0.87 -11.85
N ASP A 59 15.43 -1.11 -10.55
CA ASP A 59 14.10 -1.03 -9.97
C ASP A 59 13.60 0.41 -9.87
N THR A 60 14.44 1.36 -9.44
CA THR A 60 14.08 2.79 -9.46
C THR A 60 13.82 3.28 -10.88
N GLY A 61 14.62 2.86 -11.87
CA GLY A 61 14.37 3.15 -13.28
C GLY A 61 12.97 2.67 -13.72
N THR A 62 12.63 1.43 -13.42
CA THR A 62 11.31 0.87 -13.70
C THR A 62 10.18 1.68 -13.04
N LEU A 63 10.34 2.04 -11.76
CA LEU A 63 9.32 2.81 -11.03
C LEU A 63 9.17 4.25 -11.55
N VAL A 64 10.25 4.87 -12.04
CA VAL A 64 10.21 6.17 -12.72
C VAL A 64 9.49 6.06 -14.07
N GLU A 65 9.76 5.02 -14.86
CA GLU A 65 9.03 4.76 -16.12
C GLU A 65 7.53 4.54 -15.88
N LEU A 66 7.17 3.88 -14.78
CA LEU A 66 5.80 3.71 -14.34
C LEU A 66 5.17 5.01 -13.76
N SER A 67 5.94 6.08 -13.64
CA SER A 67 5.50 7.36 -13.06
C SER A 67 5.00 7.27 -11.61
N VAL A 68 5.44 6.28 -10.85
CA VAL A 68 5.16 6.14 -9.41
C VAL A 68 6.32 6.64 -8.55
N LEU A 69 7.52 6.81 -9.14
CA LEU A 69 8.62 7.59 -8.58
C LEU A 69 8.94 8.77 -9.49
N ALA A 70 9.33 9.88 -8.87
CA ALA A 70 10.00 11.00 -9.53
C ALA A 70 11.48 10.97 -9.18
N ARG A 71 12.32 11.34 -10.14
CA ARG A 71 13.77 11.53 -9.95
C ARG A 71 14.08 13.01 -10.05
N ASP A 72 14.80 13.52 -9.07
CA ASP A 72 15.38 14.87 -9.10
C ASP A 72 16.85 14.80 -9.52
N ASP A 73 17.19 15.50 -10.60
CA ASP A 73 18.53 15.58 -11.20
C ASP A 73 19.19 16.94 -10.92
N ASP A 74 18.53 17.86 -10.23
CA ASP A 74 19.02 19.21 -9.98
C ASP A 74 20.16 19.25 -8.93
N GLN A 75 20.31 18.17 -8.17
CA GLN A 75 21.33 18.02 -7.15
C GLN A 75 22.53 17.21 -7.68
N LYS A 76 23.67 17.35 -6.99
CA LYS A 76 24.90 16.60 -7.31
C LYS A 76 24.72 15.08 -7.19
N THR A 77 23.78 14.66 -6.34
CA THR A 77 23.36 13.26 -6.15
C THR A 77 21.87 13.17 -6.51
N HIS A 78 21.53 12.26 -7.40
CA HIS A 78 20.11 12.04 -7.76
C HIS A 78 19.31 11.54 -6.55
N THR A 79 18.16 12.14 -6.33
CA THR A 79 17.20 11.71 -5.31
C THR A 79 15.92 11.23 -5.96
N TYR A 80 15.20 10.39 -5.23
CA TYR A 80 13.95 9.79 -5.65
C TYR A 80 12.86 10.08 -4.62
N SER A 81 11.68 10.44 -5.09
CA SER A 81 10.49 10.63 -4.27
C SER A 81 9.31 9.84 -4.85
N ALA A 82 8.41 9.36 -4.00
CA ALA A 82 7.24 8.61 -4.42
C ALA A 82 5.98 9.48 -4.41
N VAL A 83 5.08 9.20 -5.37
CA VAL A 83 3.74 9.77 -5.38
C VAL A 83 2.77 8.73 -4.81
N PRO A 84 1.95 9.07 -3.80
CA PRO A 84 0.94 8.16 -3.29
C PRO A 84 -0.01 7.74 -4.41
N ILE A 85 -0.18 6.43 -4.59
CA ILE A 85 -1.08 5.86 -5.58
C ILE A 85 -2.37 5.43 -4.90
N THR A 86 -3.51 5.79 -5.50
CA THR A 86 -4.82 5.28 -5.10
C THR A 86 -5.58 4.94 -6.38
N LEU A 87 -6.02 3.70 -6.50
CA LEU A 87 -6.81 3.22 -7.62
C LEU A 87 -8.08 2.58 -7.10
N THR A 88 -9.22 3.16 -7.43
CA THR A 88 -10.52 2.59 -7.14
C THR A 88 -11.13 2.01 -8.41
N ALA A 89 -11.61 0.78 -8.34
CA ALA A 89 -12.29 0.08 -9.41
C ALA A 89 -13.62 -0.47 -8.90
N THR A 90 -14.68 -0.37 -9.72
CA THR A 90 -15.97 -0.97 -9.42
C THR A 90 -16.14 -2.22 -10.28
N LEU A 91 -16.34 -3.38 -9.62
CA LEU A 91 -16.58 -4.67 -10.26
C LEU A 91 -17.85 -5.29 -9.67
N ASP A 92 -18.78 -5.65 -10.52
CA ASP A 92 -20.07 -6.28 -10.14
C ASP A 92 -20.90 -5.47 -9.12
N GLY A 93 -20.67 -4.16 -9.01
CA GLY A 93 -21.33 -3.24 -8.07
C GLY A 93 -20.58 -3.01 -6.78
N ASP A 94 -19.50 -3.76 -6.52
CA ASP A 94 -18.60 -3.57 -5.39
C ASP A 94 -17.43 -2.67 -5.75
N GLU A 95 -17.00 -1.83 -4.82
CA GLU A 95 -15.87 -0.94 -4.97
C GLU A 95 -14.61 -1.52 -4.32
N TYR A 96 -13.54 -1.58 -5.08
CA TYR A 96 -12.23 -2.07 -4.66
C TYR A 96 -11.21 -0.95 -4.77
N THR A 97 -10.50 -0.67 -3.69
CA THR A 97 -9.45 0.35 -3.66
C THR A 97 -8.10 -0.27 -3.39
N VAL A 98 -7.15 -0.03 -4.29
CA VAL A 98 -5.72 -0.29 -4.05
C VAL A 98 -5.12 0.97 -3.47
N THR A 99 -4.53 0.84 -2.29
CA THR A 99 -3.90 1.92 -1.53
C THR A 99 -2.41 1.68 -1.36
N PRO A 100 -1.61 2.70 -1.00
CA PRO A 100 -0.22 2.52 -0.62
C PRO A 100 -0.02 1.46 0.49
N THR A 101 -0.94 1.39 1.44
CA THR A 101 -0.90 0.37 2.52
C THR A 101 -1.01 -1.05 1.99
N LEU A 102 -1.86 -1.30 0.98
CA LEU A 102 -1.93 -2.61 0.33
C LEU A 102 -0.64 -2.95 -0.41
N VAL A 103 -0.05 -1.97 -1.09
CA VAL A 103 1.23 -2.13 -1.79
C VAL A 103 2.35 -2.46 -0.80
N ASP A 104 2.41 -1.77 0.36
CA ASP A 104 3.40 -2.02 1.40
C ASP A 104 3.23 -3.42 2.01
N ALA A 105 2.00 -3.81 2.36
CA ALA A 105 1.71 -5.15 2.87
C ALA A 105 2.17 -6.25 1.90
N PHE A 106 1.92 -6.06 0.61
CA PHE A 106 2.40 -6.97 -0.43
C PHE A 106 3.92 -6.97 -0.57
N GLY A 107 4.56 -5.80 -0.53
CA GLY A 107 6.02 -5.68 -0.60
C GLY A 107 6.75 -6.36 0.56
N ARG A 108 6.13 -6.43 1.73
CA ARG A 108 6.66 -7.11 2.92
C ARG A 108 6.43 -8.62 2.89
N SER A 109 5.47 -9.12 2.12
CA SER A 109 5.08 -10.54 2.18
C SER A 109 6.27 -11.51 2.06
N PRO A 110 7.28 -11.35 1.19
CA PRO A 110 8.42 -12.28 1.13
C PRO A 110 9.33 -12.27 2.38
N HIS A 111 9.16 -11.28 3.26
CA HIS A 111 9.96 -11.09 4.48
C HIS A 111 9.16 -11.34 5.75
N ASP A 112 7.85 -11.57 5.63
CA ASP A 112 6.94 -11.90 6.72
C ASP A 112 6.21 -13.20 6.41
N ARG A 113 6.44 -14.22 7.23
CA ARG A 113 5.91 -15.57 6.99
C ARG A 113 4.40 -15.64 6.91
N ASP A 114 3.70 -14.86 7.71
CA ASP A 114 2.25 -14.92 7.81
C ASP A 114 1.59 -14.20 6.63
N LEU A 115 2.19 -13.08 6.18
CA LEU A 115 1.78 -12.40 4.96
C LEU A 115 2.12 -13.21 3.70
N ASP A 116 3.31 -13.83 3.65
CA ASP A 116 3.72 -14.69 2.53
C ASP A 116 2.74 -15.87 2.36
N LEU A 117 2.45 -16.57 3.45
CA LEU A 117 1.48 -17.66 3.44
C LEU A 117 0.07 -17.21 3.06
N LEU A 118 -0.35 -16.00 3.49
CA LEU A 118 -1.63 -15.43 3.11
C LEU A 118 -1.70 -15.19 1.60
N VAL A 119 -0.67 -14.55 1.03
CA VAL A 119 -0.62 -14.23 -0.40
C VAL A 119 -0.49 -15.50 -1.23
N GLU A 120 0.40 -16.43 -0.86
CA GLU A 120 0.62 -17.68 -1.58
C GLU A 120 -0.66 -18.54 -1.64
N LYS A 121 -1.35 -18.69 -0.51
CA LYS A 121 -2.48 -19.61 -0.39
C LYS A 121 -3.81 -19.01 -0.80
N TYR A 122 -4.02 -17.72 -0.56
CA TYR A 122 -5.33 -17.07 -0.73
C TYR A 122 -5.31 -15.89 -1.72
N GLY A 123 -4.14 -15.45 -2.15
CA GLY A 123 -3.95 -14.39 -3.13
C GLY A 123 -4.09 -12.96 -2.58
N LEU A 124 -3.79 -11.99 -3.44
CA LEU A 124 -3.84 -10.55 -3.13
C LEU A 124 -5.23 -10.06 -2.71
N GLY A 125 -6.29 -10.62 -3.27
CA GLY A 125 -7.65 -10.27 -2.89
C GLY A 125 -7.92 -10.54 -1.40
N LYS A 126 -7.35 -11.62 -0.84
CA LYS A 126 -7.47 -11.91 0.59
C LYS A 126 -6.62 -10.97 1.45
N LEU A 127 -5.44 -10.55 0.97
CA LEU A 127 -4.63 -9.53 1.63
C LEU A 127 -5.38 -8.19 1.68
N ALA A 128 -5.99 -7.76 0.58
CA ALA A 128 -6.81 -6.55 0.54
C ALA A 128 -8.01 -6.63 1.50
N ALA A 129 -8.73 -7.77 1.50
CA ALA A 129 -9.81 -8.01 2.46
C ALA A 129 -9.32 -8.01 3.90
N ALA A 130 -8.12 -8.55 4.18
CA ALA A 130 -7.54 -8.55 5.52
C ALA A 130 -7.26 -7.12 6.02
N LEU A 131 -6.80 -6.21 5.15
CA LEU A 131 -6.60 -4.81 5.51
C LEU A 131 -7.88 -4.09 5.91
N THR A 132 -9.04 -4.44 5.34
CA THR A 132 -10.34 -3.89 5.73
C THR A 132 -10.63 -4.11 7.23
N TYR A 133 -10.14 -5.22 7.79
CA TYR A 133 -10.29 -5.53 9.22
C TYR A 133 -9.06 -5.12 10.05
N ALA A 134 -7.88 -5.14 9.45
CA ALA A 134 -6.63 -4.75 10.14
C ALA A 134 -6.61 -3.26 10.49
N VAL A 135 -7.11 -2.38 9.61
CA VAL A 135 -7.17 -0.93 9.86
C VAL A 135 -8.01 -0.59 11.10
N PRO A 136 -9.30 -1.00 11.23
CA PRO A 136 -10.06 -0.73 12.44
C PRO A 136 -9.52 -1.47 13.68
N TYR A 137 -8.87 -2.63 13.52
CA TYR A 137 -8.19 -3.33 14.60
C TYR A 137 -6.98 -2.54 15.11
N ALA A 138 -6.08 -2.10 14.24
CA ALA A 138 -4.91 -1.31 14.59
C ALA A 138 -5.28 -0.01 15.31
N ASN A 139 -6.38 0.62 14.90
CA ASN A 139 -6.91 1.85 15.46
C ASN A 139 -7.77 1.65 16.74
N GLY A 140 -7.84 0.42 17.26
CA GLY A 140 -8.61 0.11 18.48
C GLY A 140 -10.14 0.19 18.32
N ASN A 141 -10.66 0.26 17.09
CA ASN A 141 -12.10 0.35 16.80
C ASN A 141 -12.76 -1.02 16.60
N MET A 142 -11.93 -2.07 16.50
CA MET A 142 -12.36 -3.46 16.38
C MET A 142 -11.49 -4.34 17.27
N SER A 143 -12.10 -5.29 17.98
CA SER A 143 -11.33 -6.25 18.76
C SER A 143 -10.68 -7.31 17.86
N GLU A 144 -9.50 -7.80 18.23
CA GLU A 144 -8.77 -8.87 17.55
C GLU A 144 -9.69 -10.08 17.25
N ARG A 145 -10.49 -10.47 18.25
CA ARG A 145 -11.40 -11.61 18.11
C ARG A 145 -12.45 -11.42 17.01
N VAL A 146 -12.98 -10.22 16.88
CA VAL A 146 -13.98 -9.90 15.85
C VAL A 146 -13.28 -9.84 14.49
N ALA A 147 -12.17 -9.11 14.37
CA ALA A 147 -11.42 -8.99 13.14
C ALA A 147 -10.95 -10.36 12.62
N ALA A 148 -10.38 -11.22 13.49
CA ALA A 148 -9.92 -12.55 13.09
C ALA A 148 -11.06 -13.46 12.62
N ARG A 149 -12.26 -13.34 13.19
CA ARG A 149 -13.43 -14.10 12.75
C ARG A 149 -13.92 -13.67 11.37
N GLU A 150 -13.95 -12.36 11.11
CA GLU A 150 -14.42 -11.81 9.83
C GLU A 150 -13.46 -12.12 8.67
N LEU A 151 -12.20 -12.45 8.97
CA LEU A 151 -11.23 -12.88 7.95
C LEU A 151 -11.55 -14.19 7.27
N ASP A 152 -12.46 -15.02 7.84
CA ASP A 152 -12.77 -16.37 7.34
C ASP A 152 -11.50 -17.22 7.09
N LEU A 153 -10.61 -17.20 8.08
CA LEU A 153 -9.37 -17.97 8.16
C LEU A 153 -9.40 -18.83 9.43
N GLN A 154 -8.50 -19.82 9.52
CA GLN A 154 -8.27 -20.48 10.79
C GLN A 154 -7.92 -19.41 11.85
N TYR A 155 -8.56 -19.42 13.01
CA TYR A 155 -8.49 -18.33 13.99
C TYR A 155 -7.06 -17.90 14.35
N ALA A 156 -6.19 -18.88 14.69
CA ALA A 156 -4.81 -18.58 15.04
C ALA A 156 -4.02 -17.91 13.89
N PHE A 157 -4.27 -18.33 12.66
CA PHE A 157 -3.66 -17.73 11.48
C PHE A 157 -4.25 -16.33 11.20
N GLY A 158 -5.56 -16.16 11.36
CA GLY A 158 -6.19 -14.83 11.26
C GLY A 158 -5.61 -13.82 12.25
N VAL A 159 -5.36 -14.24 13.50
CA VAL A 159 -4.69 -13.42 14.52
C VAL A 159 -3.26 -13.06 14.10
N ALA A 160 -2.48 -14.01 13.61
CA ALA A 160 -1.10 -13.77 13.16
C ALA A 160 -1.06 -12.77 11.99
N VAL A 161 -1.93 -12.93 11.00
CA VAL A 161 -2.09 -11.99 9.87
C VAL A 161 -2.44 -10.58 10.37
N LEU A 162 -3.40 -10.45 11.30
CA LEU A 162 -3.77 -9.13 11.85
C LEU A 162 -2.63 -8.46 12.61
N GLN A 163 -1.82 -9.23 13.33
CA GLN A 163 -0.65 -8.71 14.03
C GLN A 163 0.42 -8.24 13.05
N ALA A 164 0.71 -9.01 12.01
CA ALA A 164 1.63 -8.60 10.94
C ALA A 164 1.16 -7.33 10.21
N LEU A 165 -0.14 -7.23 9.90
CA LEU A 165 -0.72 -6.06 9.24
C LEU A 165 -0.81 -4.82 10.14
N ARG A 166 -0.82 -4.99 11.46
CA ARG A 166 -0.88 -3.86 12.40
C ARG A 166 0.31 -2.91 12.23
N ASP A 167 1.50 -3.45 12.11
CA ASP A 167 2.73 -2.66 11.94
C ASP A 167 2.72 -1.95 10.58
N VAL A 168 2.26 -2.63 9.52
CA VAL A 168 2.05 -2.03 8.20
C VAL A 168 1.10 -0.82 8.29
N VAL A 169 -0.05 -0.98 8.94
CA VAL A 169 -1.04 0.09 9.09
C VAL A 169 -0.45 1.29 9.82
N HIS A 170 0.24 1.08 10.94
CA HIS A 170 0.83 2.17 11.72
C HIS A 170 1.92 2.93 10.95
N GLU A 171 2.78 2.24 10.21
CA GLU A 171 3.84 2.89 9.43
C GLU A 171 3.30 3.65 8.22
N MET A 172 2.18 3.20 7.64
CA MET A 172 1.59 3.83 6.47
C MET A 172 0.57 4.94 6.80
N GLU A 173 0.15 5.06 8.06
CA GLU A 173 -0.91 6.00 8.48
C GLU A 173 -0.61 7.47 8.14
N SER A 174 0.66 7.86 8.13
CA SER A 174 1.08 9.25 7.85
C SER A 174 1.25 9.56 6.36
N VAL A 175 1.36 8.54 5.51
CA VAL A 175 1.71 8.70 4.08
C VAL A 175 0.65 8.17 3.12
N ASP A 176 -0.31 7.37 3.61
CA ASP A 176 -1.42 6.88 2.79
C ASP A 176 -2.62 7.84 2.90
N PRO A 177 -2.99 8.54 1.82
CA PRO A 177 -4.10 9.51 1.82
C PRO A 177 -5.45 8.90 2.20
N HIS A 178 -5.62 7.58 2.02
CA HIS A 178 -6.86 6.89 2.37
C HIS A 178 -7.19 6.97 3.87
N PHE A 179 -6.19 7.10 4.73
CA PHE A 179 -6.43 7.29 6.18
C PHE A 179 -6.95 8.70 6.51
N GLU A 180 -6.64 9.71 5.71
CA GLU A 180 -7.21 11.06 5.86
C GLU A 180 -8.71 11.03 5.55
N ASP A 181 -9.11 10.38 4.45
CA ASP A 181 -10.51 10.21 4.06
C ASP A 181 -11.33 9.50 5.17
N ILE A 182 -10.75 8.49 5.82
CA ILE A 182 -11.38 7.76 6.93
C ILE A 182 -11.52 8.65 8.18
N ARG A 183 -10.56 9.51 8.47
CA ARG A 183 -10.62 10.46 9.60
C ARG A 183 -11.72 11.50 9.37
N ASP A 184 -11.74 12.10 8.19
CA ASP A 184 -12.74 13.11 7.81
C ASP A 184 -14.16 12.56 7.84
N ALA A 185 -14.36 11.30 7.38
CA ALA A 185 -15.65 10.62 7.44
C ALA A 185 -16.16 10.35 8.87
N ARG A 186 -15.25 10.29 9.87
CA ARG A 186 -15.60 10.12 11.30
C ARG A 186 -15.91 11.43 12.00
N GLU A 187 -15.33 12.52 11.55
CA GLU A 187 -15.57 13.85 12.13
C GLU A 187 -16.96 14.41 11.74
N TYR A 188 -17.59 13.83 10.72
CA TYR A 188 -18.95 14.13 10.30
C TYR A 188 -19.84 12.88 10.46
N PRO A 189 -20.40 12.62 11.66
CA PRO A 189 -21.42 11.57 11.80
C PRO A 189 -22.62 11.95 10.91
N PRO A 190 -23.24 10.96 10.20
CA PRO A 190 -24.43 11.24 9.42
C PRO A 190 -25.47 11.85 10.34
N ALA A 191 -26.05 12.98 9.90
CA ALA A 191 -27.15 13.62 10.61
C ALA A 191 -28.24 12.57 10.83
N THR A 192 -28.56 12.27 12.08
CA THR A 192 -29.71 11.47 12.45
C THR A 192 -30.93 12.21 11.95
N GLU A 193 -31.54 11.74 10.85
CA GLU A 193 -32.90 12.16 10.49
C GLU A 193 -33.85 11.60 11.57
N ASP A 194 -34.45 12.55 12.33
CA ASP A 194 -35.61 12.31 13.19
C ASP A 194 -36.87 12.12 12.34
#